data_9a95db142909ac4fcda75e0f0f51b316
#
_entry.id   9a95db142909ac4fcda75e0f0f51b316
#
_cell.length_a   1.000
_cell.length_b   1.000
_cell.length_c   1.000
_cell.angle_alpha   90.00
_cell.angle_beta   90.00
_cell.angle_gamma   90.00
#
_symmetry.space_group_name_H-M   'P 1'
#
loop_
_entity.id
_entity.type
_entity.pdbx_description
1 polymer ?
#
loop_
_entity_poly.entity_id
_entity_poly.type
_entity_poly.pdbx_seq_one_letter_code
_entity_poly.pdbx_strand_id
1 'polypeptide(L)' 'EMTLICTADDGTEVRLRTEAMNDSEGKLVTSDDLLGKNIDIRGIVDYYAGNYQIKVFSYKHILFNN' A
#
# COMPACT_ATOMS: atom_id res chain seq x y z
N GLU A 1 -7.55 -5.26 -7.62
CA GLU A 1 -6.15 -4.86 -7.39
C GLU A 1 -5.96 -3.38 -7.64
N MET A 2 -4.99 -2.79 -6.99
CA MET A 2 -4.72 -1.38 -7.18
C MET A 2 -3.24 -1.08 -7.02
N THR A 3 -2.81 0.04 -7.61
CA THR A 3 -1.46 0.55 -7.47
C THR A 3 -1.53 2.01 -7.06
N LEU A 4 -0.86 2.34 -5.97
CA LEU A 4 -0.80 3.69 -5.44
C LEU A 4 0.65 4.14 -5.32
N ILE A 5 0.88 5.44 -5.44
CA ILE A 5 2.20 6.02 -5.22
C ILE A 5 2.29 6.48 -3.77
N CYS A 6 3.26 5.94 -3.05
CA CYS A 6 3.55 6.33 -1.68
C CYS A 6 4.83 7.16 -1.66
N THR A 7 4.84 8.22 -0.88
CA THR A 7 6.03 9.05 -0.70
C THR A 7 6.58 8.80 0.70
N ALA A 8 7.82 8.33 0.75
CA ALA A 8 8.52 8.12 2.02
C ALA A 8 8.95 9.46 2.62
N ASP A 9 9.36 9.44 3.89
CA ASP A 9 9.75 10.66 4.61
C ASP A 9 10.93 11.39 3.96
N ASP A 10 11.78 10.65 3.26
CA ASP A 10 12.93 11.23 2.55
C ASP A 10 12.58 11.73 1.14
N GLY A 11 11.31 11.65 0.75
CA GLY A 11 10.86 12.06 -0.57
C GLY A 11 10.89 10.97 -1.63
N THR A 12 11.39 9.79 -1.31
CA THR A 12 11.45 8.67 -2.26
C THR A 12 10.04 8.17 -2.55
N GLU A 13 9.74 7.94 -3.81
CA GLU A 13 8.46 7.36 -4.21
C GLU A 13 8.57 5.85 -4.35
N VAL A 14 7.58 5.15 -3.81
CA VAL A 14 7.47 3.70 -3.86
C VAL A 14 6.04 3.36 -4.27
N ARG A 15 5.88 2.40 -5.15
CA ARG A 15 4.55 1.94 -5.52
C ARG A 15 4.06 0.91 -4.53
N LEU A 16 2.86 1.13 -4.03
CA LEU A 16 2.13 0.16 -3.23
C LEU A 16 1.19 -0.59 -4.18
N ARG A 17 1.36 -1.90 -4.25
CA ARG A 17 0.49 -2.73 -5.07
C ARG A 17 -0.25 -3.72 -4.18
N THR A 18 -1.56 -3.78 -4.33
CA THR A 18 -2.37 -4.72 -3.56
C THR A 18 -3.21 -5.58 -4.47
N GLU A 19 -3.42 -6.83 -4.06
CA GLU A 19 -4.52 -7.62 -4.57
C GLU A 19 -5.82 -7.15 -3.90
N ALA A 20 -6.96 -7.62 -4.40
CA ALA A 20 -8.23 -7.34 -3.73
C ALA A 20 -8.17 -7.90 -2.31
N MET A 21 -8.51 -7.06 -1.33
CA MET A 21 -8.48 -7.47 0.08
C MET A 21 -9.59 -6.76 0.85
N ASN A 22 -9.97 -7.36 1.96
CA ASN A 22 -10.97 -6.79 2.84
C ASN A 22 -10.32 -6.26 4.11
N ASP A 23 -10.92 -5.23 4.70
CA ASP A 23 -10.48 -4.69 5.98
C ASP A 23 -10.97 -5.58 7.13
N SER A 24 -10.73 -5.14 8.37
CA SER A 24 -11.08 -5.92 9.55
C SER A 24 -12.58 -6.10 9.72
N GLU A 25 -13.40 -5.31 9.06
CA GLU A 25 -14.85 -5.39 9.09
C GLU A 25 -15.44 -6.16 7.91
N GLY A 26 -14.58 -6.73 7.07
CA GLY A 26 -15.00 -7.48 5.90
C GLY A 26 -15.34 -6.63 4.68
N LYS A 27 -15.07 -5.33 4.74
CA LYS A 27 -15.35 -4.41 3.63
C LYS A 27 -14.16 -4.36 2.69
N LEU A 28 -14.43 -4.33 1.39
CA LEU A 28 -13.38 -4.24 0.38
C LEU A 28 -12.61 -2.93 0.53
N VAL A 29 -11.29 -3.04 0.60
CA VAL A 29 -10.39 -1.89 0.66
C VAL A 29 -10.29 -1.24 -0.72
N THR A 30 -10.49 0.06 -0.76
CA THR A 30 -10.41 0.84 -1.99
C THR A 30 -9.29 1.87 -1.90
N SER A 31 -8.96 2.49 -3.02
CA SER A 31 -7.94 3.55 -3.04
C SER A 31 -8.31 4.72 -2.11
N ASP A 32 -9.59 5.04 -1.99
CA ASP A 32 -10.04 6.13 -1.11
C ASP A 32 -9.72 5.86 0.35
N ASP A 33 -9.65 4.59 0.75
CA ASP A 33 -9.31 4.23 2.11
C ASP A 33 -7.85 4.53 2.46
N LEU A 34 -6.99 4.64 1.45
CA LEU A 34 -5.55 4.78 1.62
C LEU A 34 -5.00 6.14 1.19
N LEU A 35 -5.65 6.80 0.23
CA LEU A 35 -5.17 8.09 -0.30
C LEU A 35 -5.12 9.14 0.80
N GLY A 36 -4.00 9.87 0.84
CA GLY A 36 -3.80 10.95 1.82
C GLY A 36 -3.51 10.47 3.23
N LYS A 37 -3.37 9.17 3.43
CA LYS A 37 -3.11 8.62 4.76
C LYS A 37 -1.61 8.41 4.97
N ASN A 38 -1.21 8.54 6.22
CA ASN A 38 0.14 8.19 6.64
C ASN A 38 0.10 6.73 7.10
N ILE A 39 0.83 5.87 6.40
CA ILE A 39 0.76 4.43 6.63
C ILE A 39 2.16 3.82 6.68
N ASP A 40 2.27 2.73 7.44
CA ASP A 40 3.39 1.81 7.36
C ASP A 40 2.92 0.57 6.66
N ILE A 41 3.69 0.09 5.71
CA ILE A 41 3.32 -1.09 4.94
C ILE A 41 4.40 -2.14 5.03
N ARG A 42 3.98 -3.38 4.97
CA ARG A 42 4.84 -4.55 4.96
C ARG A 42 4.45 -5.43 3.78
N GLY A 43 5.43 -5.88 3.03
CA GLY A 43 5.12 -6.71 1.89
C GLY A 43 6.37 -7.19 1.20
N ILE A 44 6.21 -7.75 0.01
CA ILE A 44 7.31 -8.23 -0.80
C ILE A 44 7.79 -7.10 -1.69
N VAL A 45 9.08 -6.77 -1.57
CA VAL A 45 9.70 -5.74 -2.41
C VAL A 45 10.03 -6.36 -3.76
N ASP A 46 9.64 -5.67 -4.81
CA ASP A 46 9.87 -6.09 -6.18
C ASP A 46 10.31 -4.88 -7.02
N TYR A 47 10.96 -5.17 -8.13
CA TYR A 47 11.42 -4.13 -9.06
C TYR A 47 10.76 -4.41 -10.41
N TYR A 48 9.93 -3.50 -10.88
CA TYR A 48 9.18 -3.70 -12.09
C TYR A 48 9.15 -2.42 -12.92
N ALA A 49 9.46 -2.54 -14.21
CA ALA A 49 9.38 -1.43 -15.16
C ALA A 49 10.17 -0.19 -14.71
N GLY A 50 11.33 -0.42 -14.08
CA GLY A 50 12.20 0.67 -13.62
C GLY A 50 11.82 1.27 -12.28
N ASN A 51 10.85 0.69 -11.57
CA ASN A 51 10.38 1.22 -10.29
C ASN A 51 10.32 0.14 -9.23
N TYR A 52 10.63 0.52 -7.99
CA TYR A 52 10.40 -0.37 -6.86
C TYR A 52 8.92 -0.36 -6.50
N GLN A 53 8.43 -1.52 -6.13
CA GLN A 53 7.07 -1.65 -5.62
C GLN A 53 7.06 -2.60 -4.42
N ILE A 54 6.11 -2.37 -3.53
CA ILE A 54 5.87 -3.25 -2.39
C ILE A 54 4.50 -3.86 -2.61
N LYS A 55 4.47 -5.21 -2.71
CA LYS A 55 3.22 -5.95 -2.85
C LYS A 55 2.70 -6.32 -1.48
N VAL A 56 1.49 -5.88 -1.17
CA VAL A 56 0.83 -6.14 0.10
C VAL A 56 -0.34 -7.09 -0.15
N PHE A 57 -0.41 -8.16 0.64
CA PHE A 57 -1.38 -9.23 0.44
C PHE A 57 -2.44 -9.31 1.53
N SER A 58 -2.29 -8.55 2.60
CA SER A 58 -3.23 -8.58 3.72
C SER A 58 -3.37 -7.19 4.31
N TYR A 59 -4.60 -6.84 4.67
CA TYR A 59 -4.90 -5.56 5.29
C TYR A 59 -4.14 -5.35 6.61
N LYS A 60 -3.85 -6.41 7.35
CA LYS A 60 -3.10 -6.29 8.60
C LYS A 60 -1.64 -5.90 8.40
N HIS A 61 -1.16 -5.88 7.17
CA HIS A 61 0.18 -5.39 6.85
C HIS A 61 0.19 -3.91 6.48
N ILE A 62 -0.94 -3.23 6.61
CA ILE A 62 -1.07 -1.79 6.42
C ILE A 62 -1.44 -1.20 7.77
N LEU A 63 -0.53 -0.41 8.36
CA LEU A 63 -0.77 0.23 9.64
C LEU A 63 -0.97 1.72 9.42
N PHE A 64 -2.08 2.23 9.93
CA PHE A 64 -2.40 3.65 9.80
C PHE A 64 -1.81 4.42 10.96
N ASN A 65 -1.06 5.48 10.63
CA ASN A 65 -0.46 6.37 11.60
C ASN A 65 -1.25 7.68 11.65
N ASN A 66 -1.38 8.24 12.81
CA ASN A 66 -2.10 9.50 12.95
C ASN A 66 -1.13 10.64 13.13
#